data_19069a16e693c493a9b7f8a628b67914
#
_entry.id   19069a16e693c493a9b7f8a628b67914
#
_cell.length_a   1.000
_cell.length_b   1.000
_cell.length_c   1.000
_cell.angle_alpha   90.00
_cell.angle_beta   90.00
_cell.angle_gamma   90.00
#
_symmetry.space_group_name_H-M   'P 1'
#
loop_
_entity.id
_entity.type
_entity.pdbx_description
1 polymer ?
#
loop_
_entity_poly.entity_id
_entity_poly.type
_entity_poly.pdbx_seq_one_letter_code
_entity_poly.pdbx_strand_id
1 'polypeptide(L)'
;MIKVTLTALLLALTLTASLGAARLNPEAHYQEIAAKKYSGQTEVTMPDGTRCDIVTETHAIEVDFADKWAEAIGQSLNYSFQLNKKAGILLILESIKDEKHLIRVQSIIKHFKLTIDVLAIRAWE
;
A
#
# COMPACT_ATOMS: atom_id res chain seq x y z
N MET A 1 -10.73 11.22 -65.01
CA MET A 1 -11.21 11.47 -63.63
C MET A 1 -10.84 10.29 -62.74
N ILE A 2 -9.86 10.45 -61.87
CA ILE A 2 -9.44 9.41 -60.92
C ILE A 2 -10.25 9.63 -59.66
N LYS A 3 -11.15 8.71 -59.31
CA LYS A 3 -11.86 8.73 -58.03
C LYS A 3 -10.94 8.14 -56.99
N VAL A 4 -10.39 8.98 -56.12
CA VAL A 4 -9.68 8.54 -54.94
C VAL A 4 -10.71 8.17 -53.89
N THR A 5 -10.93 6.89 -53.66
CA THR A 5 -11.70 6.39 -52.53
C THR A 5 -10.80 6.41 -51.30
N LEU A 6 -11.09 7.36 -50.43
CA LEU A 6 -10.45 7.48 -49.12
C LEU A 6 -10.99 6.37 -48.21
N THR A 7 -10.28 5.26 -48.14
CA THR A 7 -10.59 4.21 -47.14
C THR A 7 -10.07 4.72 -45.80
N ALA A 8 -10.98 5.20 -44.98
CA ALA A 8 -10.70 5.53 -43.58
C ALA A 8 -10.37 4.24 -42.84
N LEU A 9 -9.09 4.04 -42.55
CA LEU A 9 -8.64 2.98 -41.66
C LEU A 9 -8.98 3.40 -40.22
N LEU A 10 -10.10 2.89 -39.74
CA LEU A 10 -10.51 3.05 -38.35
C LEU A 10 -9.53 2.19 -37.48
N LEU A 11 -8.50 2.79 -36.97
CA LEU A 11 -7.64 2.16 -35.99
C LEU A 11 -8.41 2.11 -34.66
N ALA A 12 -9.09 1.00 -34.41
CA ALA A 12 -9.69 0.74 -33.11
C ALA A 12 -8.56 0.54 -32.11
N LEU A 13 -8.23 1.59 -31.37
CA LEU A 13 -7.33 1.54 -30.23
C LEU A 13 -8.10 0.81 -29.12
N THR A 14 -7.93 -0.51 -29.05
CA THR A 14 -8.41 -1.29 -27.91
C THR A 14 -7.55 -0.93 -26.72
N LEU A 15 -8.05 0.00 -25.91
CA LEU A 15 -7.50 0.29 -24.58
C LEU A 15 -7.80 -0.93 -23.72
N THR A 16 -6.87 -1.88 -23.68
CA THR A 16 -6.91 -2.95 -22.69
C THR A 16 -6.58 -2.32 -21.35
N ALA A 17 -7.59 -1.81 -20.65
CA ALA A 17 -7.47 -1.51 -19.25
C ALA A 17 -7.08 -2.82 -18.56
N SER A 18 -5.85 -2.93 -18.06
CA SER A 18 -5.45 -3.98 -17.15
C SER A 18 -6.28 -3.78 -15.88
N LEU A 19 -7.41 -4.47 -15.79
CA LEU A 19 -8.18 -4.59 -14.56
C LEU A 19 -7.29 -5.40 -13.62
N GLY A 20 -6.55 -4.71 -12.74
CA GLY A 20 -5.92 -5.35 -11.59
C GLY A 20 -6.96 -6.19 -10.85
N ALA A 21 -6.56 -7.30 -10.22
CA ALA A 21 -7.46 -8.11 -9.42
C ALA A 21 -8.22 -7.22 -8.44
N ALA A 22 -9.55 -7.34 -8.40
CA ALA A 22 -10.38 -6.57 -7.47
C ALA A 22 -9.98 -6.91 -6.04
N ARG A 23 -9.87 -5.90 -5.17
CA ARG A 23 -9.60 -6.09 -3.74
C ARG A 23 -10.78 -6.81 -3.08
N LEU A 24 -10.49 -7.69 -2.11
CA LEU A 24 -11.53 -8.38 -1.35
C LEU A 24 -12.30 -7.39 -0.46
N ASN A 25 -11.58 -6.47 0.17
CA ASN A 25 -12.14 -5.41 1.00
C ASN A 25 -11.38 -4.11 0.76
N PRO A 26 -12.00 -2.93 1.06
CA PRO A 26 -11.28 -1.66 1.07
C PRO A 26 -10.15 -1.68 2.10
N GLU A 27 -9.10 -0.88 1.88
CA GLU A 27 -8.01 -0.72 2.84
C GLU A 27 -8.49 -0.32 4.24
N ALA A 28 -9.49 0.58 4.32
CA ALA A 28 -10.09 1.01 5.57
C ALA A 28 -10.62 -0.14 6.45
N HIS A 29 -11.11 -1.21 5.85
CA HIS A 29 -11.55 -2.40 6.57
C HIS A 29 -10.41 -3.04 7.35
N TYR A 30 -9.27 -3.22 6.72
CA TYR A 30 -8.08 -3.79 7.37
C TYR A 30 -7.45 -2.84 8.38
N GLN A 31 -7.48 -1.55 8.07
CA GLN A 31 -7.01 -0.49 8.96
C GLN A 31 -7.77 -0.49 10.29
N GLU A 32 -9.09 -0.63 10.26
CA GLU A 32 -9.90 -0.71 11.47
C GLU A 32 -9.61 -1.96 12.31
N ILE A 33 -9.43 -3.10 11.65
CA ILE A 33 -9.05 -4.35 12.33
C ILE A 33 -7.71 -4.17 13.05
N ALA A 34 -6.72 -3.62 12.35
CA ALA A 34 -5.40 -3.38 12.91
C ALA A 34 -5.41 -2.35 14.03
N ALA A 35 -6.15 -1.26 13.88
CA ALA A 35 -6.28 -0.24 14.92
C ALA A 35 -6.85 -0.82 16.23
N LYS A 36 -7.84 -1.68 16.14
CA LYS A 36 -8.38 -2.39 17.32
C LYS A 36 -7.34 -3.32 17.93
N LYS A 37 -6.65 -4.10 17.10
CA LYS A 37 -5.65 -5.08 17.56
C LYS A 37 -4.48 -4.42 18.29
N TYR A 38 -4.02 -3.27 17.81
CA TYR A 38 -2.85 -2.58 18.34
C TYR A 38 -3.18 -1.35 19.20
N SER A 39 -4.45 -1.14 19.53
CA SER A 39 -4.90 0.00 20.34
C SER A 39 -4.48 1.34 19.75
N GLY A 40 -4.67 1.49 18.44
CA GLY A 40 -4.30 2.68 17.69
C GLY A 40 -5.47 3.56 17.30
N GLN A 41 -5.15 4.79 16.93
CA GLN A 41 -6.07 5.74 16.29
C GLN A 41 -5.84 5.73 14.80
N THR A 42 -6.92 5.76 14.01
CA THR A 42 -6.85 5.80 12.55
C THR A 42 -6.85 7.23 12.03
N GLU A 43 -6.26 7.43 10.84
CA GLU A 43 -6.35 8.67 10.06
C GLU A 43 -5.91 9.93 10.86
N VAL A 44 -4.75 9.85 11.51
CA VAL A 44 -4.22 10.94 12.33
C VAL A 44 -3.56 11.99 11.43
N THR A 45 -4.04 13.23 11.49
CA THR A 45 -3.45 14.35 10.75
C THR A 45 -2.09 14.69 11.31
N MET A 46 -1.12 14.80 10.41
CA MET A 46 0.28 15.07 10.70
C MET A 46 0.60 16.57 10.61
N PRO A 47 1.74 17.03 11.16
CA PRO A 47 2.14 18.43 11.08
C PRO A 47 2.18 19.02 9.66
N ASP A 48 2.54 18.19 8.66
CA ASP A 48 2.58 18.61 7.25
C ASP A 48 1.23 18.53 6.53
N GLY A 49 0.15 18.17 7.23
CA GLY A 49 -1.19 18.03 6.68
C GLY A 49 -1.50 16.69 6.03
N THR A 50 -0.52 15.77 5.91
CA THR A 50 -0.76 14.38 5.52
C THR A 50 -1.38 13.60 6.67
N ARG A 51 -1.84 12.38 6.42
CA ARG A 51 -2.48 11.54 7.43
C ARG A 51 -1.73 10.23 7.58
N CYS A 52 -1.42 9.89 8.83
CA CYS A 52 -0.89 8.59 9.20
C CYS A 52 -2.06 7.62 9.39
N ASP A 53 -1.96 6.42 8.82
CA ASP A 53 -3.07 5.46 8.84
C ASP A 53 -3.41 4.99 10.23
N ILE A 54 -2.41 4.63 11.04
CA ILE A 54 -2.60 4.22 12.43
C ILE A 54 -1.49 4.80 13.29
N VAL A 55 -1.87 5.42 14.39
CA VAL A 55 -0.94 5.87 15.43
C VAL A 55 -1.26 5.17 16.74
N THR A 56 -0.26 4.46 17.28
CA THR A 56 -0.32 3.84 18.59
C THR A 56 0.51 4.65 19.59
N GLU A 57 0.60 4.20 20.82
CA GLU A 57 1.48 4.81 21.81
C GLU A 57 2.95 4.81 21.35
N THR A 58 3.39 3.76 20.66
CA THR A 58 4.80 3.54 20.31
C THR A 58 5.11 3.70 18.84
N HIS A 59 4.14 3.53 17.94
CA HIS A 59 4.35 3.43 16.49
C HIS A 59 3.50 4.40 15.69
N ALA A 60 4.07 4.83 14.57
CA ALA A 60 3.36 5.41 13.44
C ALA A 60 3.35 4.38 12.31
N ILE A 61 2.18 3.90 11.93
CA ILE A 61 2.02 2.73 11.05
C ILE A 61 1.37 3.15 9.73
N GLU A 62 2.05 2.81 8.65
CA GLU A 62 1.50 2.82 7.29
C GLU A 62 0.80 1.50 7.01
N VAL A 63 -0.44 1.58 6.54
CA VAL A 63 -1.22 0.41 6.09
C VAL A 63 -1.31 0.45 4.58
N ASP A 64 -0.93 -0.63 3.92
CA ASP A 64 -1.01 -0.71 2.47
C ASP A 64 -1.18 -2.15 1.99
N PHE A 65 -1.76 -2.30 0.79
CA PHE A 65 -1.76 -3.60 0.13
C PHE A 65 -0.34 -4.04 -0.21
N ALA A 66 -0.08 -5.33 -0.13
CA ALA A 66 1.27 -5.87 -0.20
C ALA A 66 2.02 -5.50 -1.49
N ASP A 67 1.34 -5.34 -2.62
CA ASP A 67 1.94 -4.92 -3.88
C ASP A 67 2.50 -3.49 -3.86
N LYS A 68 2.08 -2.66 -2.90
CA LYS A 68 2.56 -1.29 -2.71
C LYS A 68 3.66 -1.17 -1.63
N TRP A 69 4.35 -2.25 -1.35
CA TRP A 69 5.37 -2.34 -0.32
C TRP A 69 6.47 -1.26 -0.42
N ALA A 70 6.84 -0.87 -1.63
CA ALA A 70 7.91 0.11 -1.85
C ALA A 70 7.49 1.53 -1.40
N GLU A 71 6.24 1.91 -1.68
CA GLU A 71 5.68 3.18 -1.22
C GLU A 71 5.54 3.21 0.30
N ALA A 72 5.16 2.08 0.90
CA ALA A 72 4.99 1.94 2.33
C ALA A 72 6.30 2.21 3.11
N ILE A 73 7.45 1.84 2.57
CA ILE A 73 8.75 2.15 3.19
C ILE A 73 8.93 3.66 3.37
N GLY A 74 8.76 4.44 2.31
CA GLY A 74 8.92 5.90 2.37
C GLY A 74 7.91 6.57 3.29
N GLN A 75 6.65 6.18 3.21
CA GLN A 75 5.56 6.75 4.02
C GLN A 75 5.74 6.45 5.50
N SER A 76 6.09 5.22 5.86
CA SER A 76 6.30 4.84 7.26
C SER A 76 7.46 5.61 7.90
N LEU A 77 8.55 5.83 7.16
CA LEU A 77 9.68 6.62 7.63
C LEU A 77 9.29 8.10 7.81
N ASN A 78 8.53 8.67 6.88
CA ASN A 78 8.04 10.04 7.01
C ASN A 78 7.14 10.22 8.23
N TYR A 79 6.21 9.30 8.47
CA TYR A 79 5.33 9.35 9.65
C TYR A 79 6.11 9.21 10.96
N SER A 80 7.04 8.28 10.99
CA SER A 80 7.95 8.09 12.12
C SER A 80 8.74 9.37 12.45
N PHE A 81 9.28 10.00 11.43
CA PHE A 81 10.02 11.25 11.57
C PHE A 81 9.13 12.37 12.13
N GLN A 82 7.94 12.57 11.58
CA GLN A 82 7.04 13.65 11.99
C GLN A 82 6.50 13.49 13.40
N LEU A 83 6.18 12.26 13.81
CA LEU A 83 5.57 11.97 15.12
C LEU A 83 6.60 11.55 16.18
N ASN A 84 7.86 11.40 15.82
CA ASN A 84 8.91 10.89 16.69
C ASN A 84 8.52 9.56 17.37
N LYS A 85 7.94 8.66 16.57
CA LYS A 85 7.53 7.31 16.97
C LYS A 85 8.25 6.29 16.11
N LYS A 86 8.25 5.02 16.53
CA LYS A 86 8.80 3.93 15.71
C LYS A 86 8.02 3.80 14.41
N ALA A 87 8.72 3.58 13.30
CA ALA A 87 8.08 3.30 12.02
C ALA A 87 7.52 1.88 12.01
N GLY A 88 6.29 1.75 11.52
CA GLY A 88 5.65 0.47 11.26
C GLY A 88 5.04 0.44 9.88
N ILE A 89 5.07 -0.74 9.26
CA ILE A 89 4.33 -1.05 8.03
C ILE A 89 3.42 -2.22 8.34
N LEU A 90 2.15 -2.09 7.99
CA LEU A 90 1.20 -3.19 8.01
C LEU A 90 0.80 -3.50 6.57
N LEU A 91 1.25 -4.64 6.06
CA LEU A 91 0.89 -5.10 4.72
C LEU A 91 -0.36 -5.96 4.76
N ILE A 92 -1.26 -5.68 3.83
CA ILE A 92 -2.48 -6.45 3.58
C ILE A 92 -2.17 -7.45 2.49
N LEU A 93 -2.24 -8.74 2.84
CA LEU A 93 -2.08 -9.85 1.92
C LEU A 93 -3.46 -10.46 1.66
N GLU A 94 -3.96 -10.36 0.44
CA GLU A 94 -5.27 -10.89 0.07
C GLU A 94 -5.20 -12.27 -0.57
N SER A 95 -4.00 -12.72 -0.95
CA SER A 95 -3.76 -14.06 -1.47
C SER A 95 -2.37 -14.57 -1.07
N ILE A 96 -2.19 -15.89 -1.18
CA ILE A 96 -0.88 -16.52 -0.93
C ILE A 96 0.21 -15.96 -1.87
N LYS A 97 -0.17 -15.47 -3.05
CA LYS A 97 0.76 -14.85 -4.01
C LYS A 97 1.38 -13.56 -3.50
N ASP A 98 0.75 -12.91 -2.51
CA ASP A 98 1.23 -11.66 -1.93
C ASP A 98 2.40 -11.87 -0.96
N GLU A 99 2.63 -13.08 -0.50
CA GLU A 99 3.76 -13.41 0.39
C GLU A 99 5.12 -12.97 -0.19
N LYS A 100 5.27 -13.00 -1.50
CA LYS A 100 6.49 -12.52 -2.18
C LYS A 100 6.80 -11.05 -1.87
N HIS A 101 5.77 -10.23 -1.69
CA HIS A 101 5.92 -8.80 -1.37
C HIS A 101 6.34 -8.60 0.08
N LEU A 102 5.80 -9.39 0.99
CA LEU A 102 6.21 -9.39 2.40
C LEU A 102 7.67 -9.78 2.54
N ILE A 103 8.10 -10.86 1.87
CA ILE A 103 9.50 -11.29 1.87
C ILE A 103 10.41 -10.18 1.31
N ARG A 104 9.98 -9.52 0.25
CA ARG A 104 10.74 -8.45 -0.40
C ARG A 104 10.95 -7.26 0.51
N VAL A 105 9.90 -6.74 1.14
CA VAL A 105 10.04 -5.60 2.05
C VAL A 105 10.90 -5.95 3.26
N GLN A 106 10.73 -7.13 3.84
CA GLN A 106 11.57 -7.60 4.95
C GLN A 106 13.04 -7.71 4.55
N SER A 107 13.33 -8.20 3.35
CA SER A 107 14.70 -8.31 2.83
C SER A 107 15.36 -6.95 2.64
N ILE A 108 14.65 -5.98 2.10
CA ILE A 108 15.15 -4.60 1.90
C ILE A 108 15.44 -3.94 3.27
N ILE A 109 14.50 -4.03 4.19
CA ILE A 109 14.64 -3.47 5.55
C ILE A 109 15.87 -4.05 6.25
N LYS A 110 16.02 -5.36 6.17
CA LYS A 110 17.17 -6.07 6.77
C LYS A 110 18.50 -5.66 6.12
N HIS A 111 18.55 -5.64 4.79
CA HIS A 111 19.77 -5.31 4.04
C HIS A 111 20.28 -3.91 4.34
N PHE A 112 19.39 -2.92 4.32
CA PHE A 112 19.72 -1.52 4.57
C PHE A 112 19.65 -1.13 6.05
N LYS A 113 19.37 -2.06 6.95
CA LYS A 113 19.25 -1.84 8.39
C LYS A 113 18.28 -0.70 8.75
N LEU A 114 17.15 -0.67 8.06
CA LEU A 114 16.10 0.30 8.35
C LEU A 114 15.39 -0.08 9.65
N THR A 115 15.11 0.92 10.47
CA THR A 115 14.38 0.70 11.73
C THR A 115 12.88 0.80 11.46
N ILE A 116 12.32 -0.24 10.86
CA ILE A 116 10.90 -0.36 10.53
C ILE A 116 10.41 -1.73 10.98
N ASP A 117 9.35 -1.76 11.78
CA ASP A 117 8.66 -2.99 12.14
C ASP A 117 7.63 -3.34 11.06
N VAL A 118 7.65 -4.59 10.58
CA VAL A 118 6.72 -5.06 9.55
C VAL A 118 5.71 -6.00 10.16
N LEU A 119 4.45 -5.67 9.96
CA LEU A 119 3.28 -6.44 10.35
C LEU A 119 2.55 -6.92 9.10
N ALA A 120 1.78 -7.98 9.20
CA ALA A 120 0.97 -8.47 8.10
C ALA A 120 -0.44 -8.85 8.56
N ILE A 121 -1.43 -8.56 7.73
CA ILE A 121 -2.77 -9.14 7.81
C ILE A 121 -2.94 -10.04 6.60
N ARG A 122 -3.30 -11.31 6.84
CA ARG A 122 -3.64 -12.26 5.77
C ARG A 122 -5.14 -12.46 5.76
N ALA A 123 -5.77 -12.12 4.65
CA ALA A 123 -7.23 -12.14 4.53
C ALA A 123 -7.85 -13.55 4.63
N TRP A 124 -7.02 -14.60 4.57
CA TRP A 124 -7.45 -16.01 4.69
C TRP A 124 -7.27 -16.61 6.10
N GLU A 125 -6.71 -15.89 7.05
CA GLU A 125 -6.58 -16.25 8.46
C GLU A 125 -7.75 -15.66 9.27
#